data_030d542fdf9c7fbce47511f857c8c3c8
#
_entry.id   030d542fdf9c7fbce47511f857c8c3c8
#
_cell.length_a   1.000
_cell.length_b   1.000
_cell.length_c   1.000
_cell.angle_alpha   90.00
_cell.angle_beta   90.00
_cell.angle_gamma   90.00
#
_symmetry.space_group_name_H-M   'P 1'
#
loop_
_entity.id
_entity.type
_entity.pdbx_description
1 polymer ?
#
loop_
_entity_poly.entity_id
_entity_poly.type
_entity_poly.pdbx_seq_one_letter_code
_entity_poly.pdbx_strand_id
1 'polypeptide(L)'
;MEGYRTDEEQVEHLKKWWDENGKSIIGGIALGLVAIFGWRGWQDHLVVQGENASELYEQMAADIRQEKETDTNNDIDAIANQLNQDYKGTPYSTFSSLLQAREAVEKDDIESAKTHLQWALDNTDSDEFRHIARLRLSRLLLVEGNKDAALSLIEKGDSGKFASSYHELRGDILLQQGDPKAAQDAYTQALATQNSSRGNQSVVQMKLDDLGTNQL
;
A
#
# COMPACT_ATOMS: atom_id res chain seq x y z
N MET A 1 -64.16 -6.51 -27.75
CA MET A 1 -64.90 -5.63 -26.78
C MET A 1 -64.13 -5.65 -25.47
N GLU A 2 -63.26 -4.74 -25.28
CA GLU A 2 -62.59 -4.56 -23.99
C GLU A 2 -63.56 -3.89 -23.02
N GLY A 3 -63.99 -4.66 -22.01
CA GLY A 3 -64.87 -4.14 -20.99
C GLY A 3 -64.16 -3.07 -20.18
N TYR A 4 -64.66 -1.83 -20.22
CA TYR A 4 -64.31 -0.78 -19.30
C TYR A 4 -64.64 -1.27 -17.88
N ARG A 5 -63.58 -1.60 -17.12
CA ARG A 5 -63.74 -1.84 -15.68
C ARG A 5 -64.21 -0.55 -15.03
N THR A 6 -65.23 -0.62 -14.21
CA THR A 6 -65.71 0.56 -13.47
C THR A 6 -64.63 0.99 -12.49
N ASP A 7 -64.55 2.29 -12.17
CA ASP A 7 -63.55 2.84 -11.23
C ASP A 7 -63.54 2.12 -9.88
N GLU A 8 -64.70 1.64 -9.44
CA GLU A 8 -64.87 0.84 -8.23
C GLU A 8 -64.20 -0.54 -8.31
N GLU A 9 -64.27 -1.24 -9.43
CA GLU A 9 -63.62 -2.54 -9.64
C GLU A 9 -62.10 -2.38 -9.69
N GLN A 10 -61.59 -1.27 -10.21
CA GLN A 10 -60.14 -0.99 -10.23
C GLN A 10 -59.61 -0.73 -8.84
N VAL A 11 -60.33 0.01 -8.00
CA VAL A 11 -59.96 0.28 -6.60
C VAL A 11 -59.98 -1.00 -5.75
N GLU A 12 -60.99 -1.88 -5.92
CA GLU A 12 -61.07 -3.16 -5.21
C GLU A 12 -59.90 -4.08 -5.60
N HIS A 13 -59.55 -4.12 -6.88
CA HIS A 13 -58.42 -4.91 -7.35
C HIS A 13 -57.09 -4.41 -6.80
N LEU A 14 -56.92 -3.08 -6.71
CA LEU A 14 -55.71 -2.45 -6.12
C LEU A 14 -55.61 -2.72 -4.60
N LYS A 15 -56.73 -2.65 -3.89
CA LYS A 15 -56.78 -2.99 -2.45
C LYS A 15 -56.38 -4.42 -2.19
N LYS A 16 -56.96 -5.36 -2.95
CA LYS A 16 -56.63 -6.79 -2.83
C LYS A 16 -55.17 -7.09 -3.14
N TRP A 17 -54.65 -6.49 -4.20
CA TRP A 17 -53.24 -6.60 -4.53
C TRP A 17 -52.33 -6.06 -3.43
N TRP A 18 -52.71 -4.91 -2.82
CA TRP A 18 -51.95 -4.32 -1.70
C TRP A 18 -52.01 -5.19 -0.45
N ASP A 19 -53.16 -5.77 -0.14
CA ASP A 19 -53.31 -6.69 1.01
C ASP A 19 -52.46 -7.95 0.85
N GLU A 20 -52.27 -8.43 -0.39
CA GLU A 20 -51.47 -9.59 -0.71
C GLU A 20 -49.95 -9.27 -0.75
N ASN A 21 -49.54 -8.10 -1.26
CA ASN A 21 -48.15 -7.79 -1.59
C ASN A 21 -47.58 -6.66 -0.70
N GLY A 22 -48.40 -5.84 -0.05
CA GLY A 22 -47.97 -4.64 0.64
C GLY A 22 -46.92 -4.90 1.73
N LYS A 23 -47.04 -6.00 2.47
CA LYS A 23 -46.04 -6.38 3.50
C LYS A 23 -44.68 -6.66 2.89
N SER A 24 -44.64 -7.33 1.76
CA SER A 24 -43.39 -7.64 1.03
C SER A 24 -42.74 -6.38 0.43
N ILE A 25 -43.60 -5.45 -0.06
CA ILE A 25 -43.12 -4.18 -0.64
C ILE A 25 -42.54 -3.29 0.47
N ILE A 26 -43.27 -3.14 1.59
CA ILE A 26 -42.81 -2.38 2.76
C ILE A 26 -41.49 -2.97 3.28
N GLY A 27 -41.40 -4.30 3.40
CA GLY A 27 -40.19 -5.00 3.80
C GLY A 27 -39.03 -4.75 2.84
N GLY A 28 -39.28 -4.81 1.53
CA GLY A 28 -38.27 -4.50 0.51
C GLY A 28 -37.77 -3.06 0.56
N ILE A 29 -38.67 -2.09 0.72
CA ILE A 29 -38.35 -0.67 0.89
C ILE A 29 -37.50 -0.45 2.16
N ALA A 30 -37.94 -1.03 3.29
CA ALA A 30 -37.21 -0.91 4.55
C ALA A 30 -35.78 -1.47 4.45
N LEU A 31 -35.62 -2.65 3.84
CA LEU A 31 -34.29 -3.24 3.59
C LEU A 31 -33.43 -2.37 2.66
N GLY A 32 -34.04 -1.82 1.61
CA GLY A 32 -33.35 -0.88 0.71
C GLY A 32 -32.85 0.37 1.43
N LEU A 33 -33.66 0.95 2.30
CA LEU A 33 -33.28 2.11 3.11
C LEU A 33 -32.16 1.77 4.09
N VAL A 34 -32.23 0.64 4.79
CA VAL A 34 -31.17 0.18 5.69
C VAL A 34 -29.84 -0.01 4.93
N ALA A 35 -29.90 -0.61 3.74
CA ALA A 35 -28.70 -0.78 2.90
C ALA A 35 -28.10 0.57 2.47
N ILE A 36 -28.94 1.53 2.05
CA ILE A 36 -28.48 2.86 1.61
C ILE A 36 -27.88 3.66 2.78
N PHE A 37 -28.60 3.74 3.90
CA PHE A 37 -28.12 4.50 5.06
C PHE A 37 -26.92 3.83 5.74
N GLY A 38 -26.89 2.50 5.80
CA GLY A 38 -25.74 1.74 6.29
C GLY A 38 -24.50 1.97 5.44
N TRP A 39 -24.66 1.93 4.11
CA TRP A 39 -23.57 2.22 3.18
C TRP A 39 -23.06 3.66 3.30
N ARG A 40 -23.97 4.65 3.37
CA ARG A 40 -23.59 6.05 3.57
C ARG A 40 -22.84 6.26 4.88
N GLY A 41 -23.36 5.75 6.00
CA GLY A 41 -22.69 5.85 7.29
C GLY A 41 -21.31 5.20 7.30
N TRP A 42 -21.14 4.08 6.59
CA TRP A 42 -19.85 3.45 6.39
C TRP A 42 -18.88 4.34 5.58
N GLN A 43 -19.34 4.93 4.48
CA GLN A 43 -18.54 5.84 3.67
C GLN A 43 -18.12 7.09 4.46
N ASP A 44 -19.04 7.72 5.18
CA ASP A 44 -18.76 8.87 6.03
C ASP A 44 -17.73 8.54 7.11
N HIS A 45 -17.83 7.34 7.71
CA HIS A 45 -16.84 6.87 8.68
C HIS A 45 -15.44 6.73 8.06
N LEU A 46 -15.32 6.17 6.86
CA LEU A 46 -14.04 6.03 6.17
C LEU A 46 -13.42 7.39 5.82
N VAL A 47 -14.24 8.36 5.42
CA VAL A 47 -13.77 9.73 5.13
C VAL A 47 -13.22 10.38 6.40
N VAL A 48 -13.96 10.37 7.50
CA VAL A 48 -13.53 10.94 8.79
C VAL A 48 -12.26 10.24 9.31
N GLN A 49 -12.16 8.92 9.17
CA GLN A 49 -10.96 8.17 9.52
C GLN A 49 -9.75 8.62 8.68
N GLY A 50 -9.95 8.83 7.37
CA GLY A 50 -8.91 9.34 6.48
C GLY A 50 -8.46 10.76 6.84
N GLU A 51 -9.41 11.66 7.13
CA GLU A 51 -9.12 13.05 7.51
C GLU A 51 -8.31 13.12 8.82
N ASN A 52 -8.76 12.43 9.87
CA ASN A 52 -8.05 12.37 11.15
C ASN A 52 -6.65 11.77 11.02
N ALA A 53 -6.52 10.69 10.23
CA ALA A 53 -5.22 10.07 9.98
C ALA A 53 -4.28 10.98 9.18
N SER A 54 -4.81 11.77 8.24
CA SER A 54 -4.06 12.78 7.48
C SER A 54 -3.50 13.85 8.39
N GLU A 55 -4.32 14.39 9.29
CA GLU A 55 -3.92 15.43 10.24
C GLU A 55 -2.79 14.94 11.16
N LEU A 56 -2.92 13.73 11.72
CA LEU A 56 -1.88 13.11 12.54
C LEU A 56 -0.58 12.88 11.75
N TYR A 57 -0.69 12.43 10.51
CA TYR A 57 0.49 12.23 9.66
C TYR A 57 1.20 13.56 9.32
N GLU A 58 0.44 14.61 9.03
CA GLU A 58 0.99 15.94 8.76
C GLU A 58 1.69 16.51 10.00
N GLN A 59 1.11 16.33 11.19
CA GLN A 59 1.75 16.68 12.46
C GLN A 59 3.06 15.91 12.63
N MET A 60 3.04 14.58 12.51
CA MET A 60 4.23 13.74 12.60
C MET A 60 5.33 14.18 11.62
N ALA A 61 4.96 14.46 10.36
CA ALA A 61 5.91 14.89 9.34
C ALA A 61 6.45 16.30 9.58
N ALA A 62 5.70 17.17 10.27
CA ALA A 62 6.15 18.50 10.70
C ALA A 62 7.13 18.38 11.86
N ASP A 63 6.83 17.55 12.86
CA ASP A 63 7.67 17.31 14.03
C ASP A 63 9.02 16.72 13.62
N ILE A 64 9.06 15.73 12.73
CA ILE A 64 10.31 15.20 12.16
C ILE A 64 11.16 16.28 11.48
N ARG A 65 10.52 17.23 10.79
CA ARG A 65 11.27 18.34 10.18
C ARG A 65 11.84 19.33 11.19
N GLN A 66 11.13 19.53 12.30
CA GLN A 66 11.56 20.40 13.39
C GLN A 66 12.59 19.72 14.32
N GLU A 67 12.54 18.40 14.48
CA GLU A 67 13.45 17.61 15.32
C GLU A 67 14.92 17.76 14.91
N LYS A 68 15.19 18.08 13.64
CA LYS A 68 16.53 18.48 13.21
C LYS A 68 17.07 19.73 13.95
N GLU A 69 16.22 20.41 14.72
CA GLU A 69 16.54 21.59 15.50
C GLU A 69 16.35 21.43 17.02
N THR A 70 15.54 20.43 17.49
CA THR A 70 15.23 20.24 18.93
C THR A 70 14.92 18.78 19.27
N ASP A 71 15.45 18.30 20.40
CA ASP A 71 15.41 16.89 20.87
C ASP A 71 14.02 16.47 21.41
N THR A 72 13.02 16.29 20.55
CA THR A 72 11.61 15.97 20.92
C THR A 72 11.10 14.66 20.31
N ASN A 73 11.80 13.52 20.55
CA ASN A 73 11.46 12.21 20.00
C ASN A 73 10.12 11.60 20.48
N ASN A 74 9.59 12.00 21.62
CA ASN A 74 8.47 11.30 22.27
C ASN A 74 7.12 11.46 21.55
N ASP A 75 6.87 12.58 20.90
CA ASP A 75 5.59 12.85 20.26
C ASP A 75 5.46 12.10 18.93
N ILE A 76 6.55 11.94 18.19
CA ILE A 76 6.59 11.25 16.88
C ILE A 76 6.22 9.78 17.02
N ASP A 77 6.81 9.07 18.00
CA ASP A 77 6.52 7.66 18.23
C ASP A 77 5.08 7.45 18.73
N ALA A 78 4.57 8.37 19.56
CA ALA A 78 3.18 8.31 20.03
C ALA A 78 2.19 8.49 18.87
N ILE A 79 2.40 9.48 18.00
CA ILE A 79 1.58 9.71 16.81
C ILE A 79 1.65 8.52 15.85
N ALA A 80 2.85 8.00 15.61
CA ALA A 80 3.04 6.85 14.75
C ALA A 80 2.34 5.59 15.27
N ASN A 81 2.41 5.34 16.58
CA ASN A 81 1.70 4.25 17.23
C ASN A 81 0.18 4.42 17.10
N GLN A 82 -0.34 5.63 17.29
CA GLN A 82 -1.75 5.93 17.10
C GLN A 82 -2.19 5.67 15.65
N LEU A 83 -1.43 6.14 14.65
CA LEU A 83 -1.70 5.87 13.24
C LEU A 83 -1.73 4.37 12.94
N ASN A 84 -0.81 3.61 13.50
CA ASN A 84 -0.69 2.18 13.27
C ASN A 84 -1.76 1.34 13.98
N GLN A 85 -2.32 1.82 15.09
CA GLN A 85 -3.33 1.10 15.88
C GLN A 85 -4.75 1.52 15.49
N ASP A 86 -5.04 2.81 15.50
CA ASP A 86 -6.39 3.35 15.35
C ASP A 86 -6.78 3.58 13.88
N TYR A 87 -5.78 3.81 13.01
CA TYR A 87 -5.98 4.15 11.59
C TYR A 87 -5.32 3.17 10.62
N LYS A 88 -5.13 1.92 11.05
CA LYS A 88 -4.44 0.85 10.31
C LYS A 88 -4.95 0.65 8.86
N GLY A 89 -6.25 0.85 8.62
CA GLY A 89 -6.88 0.73 7.30
C GLY A 89 -6.69 1.95 6.39
N THR A 90 -5.97 2.98 6.83
CA THR A 90 -5.72 4.16 6.02
C THR A 90 -4.32 4.13 5.38
N PRO A 91 -4.11 4.81 4.24
CA PRO A 91 -2.78 4.93 3.65
C PRO A 91 -1.76 5.62 4.60
N TYR A 92 -2.24 6.46 5.51
CA TYR A 92 -1.40 7.26 6.41
C TYR A 92 -0.65 6.41 7.44
N SER A 93 -1.21 5.29 7.89
CA SER A 93 -0.49 4.33 8.74
C SER A 93 0.70 3.72 8.00
N THR A 94 0.53 3.38 6.72
CA THR A 94 1.63 2.89 5.88
C THR A 94 2.68 3.98 5.65
N PHE A 95 2.27 5.22 5.37
CA PHE A 95 3.20 6.35 5.19
C PHE A 95 3.98 6.64 6.46
N SER A 96 3.32 6.61 7.62
CA SER A 96 3.96 6.75 8.93
C SER A 96 5.08 5.72 9.12
N SER A 97 4.77 4.44 8.88
CA SER A 97 5.77 3.36 9.02
C SER A 97 6.93 3.48 8.03
N LEU A 98 6.65 3.88 6.77
CA LEU A 98 7.71 4.13 5.78
C LEU A 98 8.57 5.34 6.15
N LEU A 99 7.99 6.35 6.80
CA LEU A 99 8.69 7.53 7.30
C LEU A 99 9.55 7.18 8.50
N GLN A 100 9.01 6.44 9.49
CA GLN A 100 9.79 5.94 10.64
C GLN A 100 10.96 5.06 10.19
N ALA A 101 10.76 4.21 9.19
CA ALA A 101 11.83 3.39 8.64
C ALA A 101 12.96 4.25 8.04
N ARG A 102 12.62 5.36 7.37
CA ARG A 102 13.62 6.30 6.84
C ARG A 102 14.38 6.96 7.98
N GLU A 103 13.69 7.51 8.98
CA GLU A 103 14.33 8.16 10.14
C GLU A 103 15.23 7.18 10.90
N ALA A 104 14.82 5.92 11.06
CA ALA A 104 15.64 4.89 11.69
C ALA A 104 16.92 4.63 10.89
N VAL A 105 16.85 4.56 9.55
CA VAL A 105 18.05 4.44 8.68
C VAL A 105 18.96 5.67 8.83
N GLU A 106 18.39 6.88 8.88
CA GLU A 106 19.18 8.12 9.06
C GLU A 106 19.90 8.15 10.43
N LYS A 107 19.33 7.47 11.44
CA LYS A 107 19.91 7.31 12.79
C LYS A 107 20.80 6.06 12.93
N ASP A 108 21.07 5.33 11.84
CA ASP A 108 21.80 4.05 11.81
C ASP A 108 21.16 2.92 12.63
N ASP A 109 19.86 3.03 12.94
CA ASP A 109 19.06 2.01 13.62
C ASP A 109 18.40 1.09 12.59
N ILE A 110 19.18 0.16 12.07
CA ILE A 110 18.72 -0.78 11.02
C ILE A 110 17.65 -1.73 11.52
N GLU A 111 17.69 -2.14 12.80
CA GLU A 111 16.69 -3.05 13.37
C GLU A 111 15.29 -2.39 13.44
N SER A 112 15.21 -1.17 13.93
CA SER A 112 13.96 -0.40 13.92
C SER A 112 13.47 -0.15 12.50
N ALA A 113 14.36 0.19 11.57
CA ALA A 113 14.01 0.38 10.16
C ALA A 113 13.38 -0.88 9.54
N LYS A 114 13.96 -2.05 9.79
CA LYS A 114 13.39 -3.35 9.33
C LYS A 114 12.02 -3.60 9.95
N THR A 115 11.86 -3.33 11.24
CA THR A 115 10.59 -3.50 11.94
C THR A 115 9.50 -2.65 11.33
N HIS A 116 9.75 -1.38 11.06
CA HIS A 116 8.79 -0.48 10.43
C HIS A 116 8.48 -0.88 8.97
N LEU A 117 9.48 -1.30 8.20
CA LEU A 117 9.26 -1.79 6.83
C LEU A 117 8.47 -3.11 6.81
N GLN A 118 8.74 -4.02 7.75
CA GLN A 118 7.98 -5.25 7.89
C GLN A 118 6.52 -4.95 8.24
N TRP A 119 6.29 -4.02 9.18
CA TRP A 119 4.94 -3.59 9.53
C TRP A 119 4.19 -3.02 8.31
N ALA A 120 4.84 -2.13 7.54
CA ALA A 120 4.26 -1.57 6.32
C ALA A 120 3.93 -2.66 5.28
N LEU A 121 4.84 -3.63 5.11
CA LEU A 121 4.66 -4.76 4.19
C LEU A 121 3.45 -5.63 4.56
N ASP A 122 3.24 -5.89 5.86
CA ASP A 122 2.22 -6.80 6.36
C ASP A 122 0.84 -6.15 6.49
N ASN A 123 0.78 -4.80 6.59
CA ASN A 123 -0.45 -4.09 6.94
C ASN A 123 -0.98 -3.15 5.85
N THR A 124 -0.27 -2.98 4.74
CA THR A 124 -0.76 -2.14 3.64
C THR A 124 -1.73 -2.88 2.74
N ASP A 125 -2.83 -2.23 2.37
CA ASP A 125 -3.77 -2.71 1.34
C ASP A 125 -3.32 -2.33 -0.08
N SER A 126 -2.36 -1.40 -0.22
CA SER A 126 -1.82 -0.96 -1.51
C SER A 126 -0.71 -1.87 -2.00
N ASP A 127 -0.87 -2.46 -3.18
CA ASP A 127 0.18 -3.25 -3.83
C ASP A 127 1.43 -2.41 -4.09
N GLU A 128 1.26 -1.11 -4.44
CA GLU A 128 2.39 -0.21 -4.63
C GLU A 128 3.26 -0.07 -3.38
N PHE A 129 2.63 0.21 -2.24
CA PHE A 129 3.37 0.37 -0.98
C PHE A 129 3.94 -0.95 -0.49
N ARG A 130 3.28 -2.06 -0.78
CA ARG A 130 3.80 -3.41 -0.51
C ARG A 130 5.09 -3.67 -1.28
N HIS A 131 5.16 -3.29 -2.55
CA HIS A 131 6.39 -3.38 -3.34
C HIS A 131 7.49 -2.46 -2.82
N ILE A 132 7.15 -1.21 -2.46
CA ILE A 132 8.10 -0.25 -1.91
C ILE A 132 8.70 -0.76 -0.60
N ALA A 133 7.87 -1.22 0.34
CA ALA A 133 8.30 -1.76 1.62
C ALA A 133 9.20 -2.99 1.42
N ARG A 134 8.80 -3.92 0.55
CA ARG A 134 9.56 -5.13 0.23
C ARG A 134 10.93 -4.83 -0.36
N LEU A 135 11.01 -3.93 -1.33
CA LEU A 135 12.28 -3.54 -1.95
C LEU A 135 13.21 -2.85 -0.95
N ARG A 136 12.68 -1.97 -0.11
CA ARG A 136 13.48 -1.30 0.94
C ARG A 136 13.97 -2.28 1.98
N LEU A 137 13.12 -3.18 2.48
CA LEU A 137 13.47 -4.21 3.45
C LEU A 137 14.54 -5.15 2.89
N SER A 138 14.40 -5.58 1.63
CA SER A 138 15.42 -6.40 0.98
C SER A 138 16.75 -5.69 0.85
N ARG A 139 16.78 -4.37 0.58
CA ARG A 139 18.02 -3.58 0.57
C ARG A 139 18.69 -3.51 1.94
N LEU A 140 17.92 -3.35 3.02
CA LEU A 140 18.47 -3.38 4.38
C LEU A 140 19.08 -4.74 4.72
N LEU A 141 18.38 -5.84 4.38
CA LEU A 141 18.91 -7.18 4.55
C LEU A 141 20.21 -7.39 3.77
N LEU A 142 20.32 -6.83 2.56
CA LEU A 142 21.52 -6.89 1.76
C LEU A 142 22.68 -6.12 2.38
N VAL A 143 22.43 -4.93 2.94
CA VAL A 143 23.43 -4.11 3.65
C VAL A 143 23.98 -4.85 4.87
N GLU A 144 23.15 -5.60 5.59
CA GLU A 144 23.55 -6.46 6.71
C GLU A 144 24.28 -7.74 6.28
N GLY A 145 24.40 -8.01 4.97
CA GLY A 145 25.00 -9.23 4.46
C GLY A 145 24.07 -10.44 4.42
N ASN A 146 22.79 -10.29 4.77
CA ASN A 146 21.77 -11.34 4.75
C ASN A 146 21.24 -11.57 3.32
N LYS A 147 22.14 -11.96 2.40
CA LYS A 147 21.91 -12.05 0.96
C LYS A 147 20.78 -13.01 0.58
N ASP A 148 20.73 -14.16 1.25
CA ASP A 148 19.72 -15.20 0.97
C ASP A 148 18.32 -14.75 1.42
N ALA A 149 18.22 -14.08 2.55
CA ALA A 149 16.94 -13.49 3.01
C ALA A 149 16.48 -12.36 2.09
N ALA A 150 17.42 -11.50 1.64
CA ALA A 150 17.14 -10.44 0.70
C ALA A 150 16.60 -10.98 -0.64
N LEU A 151 17.25 -12.03 -1.19
CA LEU A 151 16.81 -12.67 -2.42
C LEU A 151 15.45 -13.32 -2.28
N SER A 152 15.25 -14.12 -1.22
CA SER A 152 13.98 -14.80 -0.94
C SER A 152 12.81 -13.81 -0.80
N LEU A 153 13.08 -12.62 -0.27
CA LEU A 153 12.04 -11.60 -0.08
C LEU A 153 11.56 -11.01 -1.41
N ILE A 154 12.46 -10.79 -2.37
CA ILE A 154 12.11 -10.24 -3.68
C ILE A 154 11.59 -11.29 -4.69
N GLU A 155 11.79 -12.56 -4.44
CA GLU A 155 11.23 -13.64 -5.26
C GLU A 155 9.76 -13.93 -4.95
N LYS A 156 9.22 -13.36 -3.86
CA LYS A 156 7.83 -13.56 -3.44
C LYS A 156 6.89 -12.63 -4.20
N GLY A 157 6.17 -13.17 -5.16
CA GLY A 157 5.04 -12.50 -5.81
C GLY A 157 5.36 -11.83 -7.15
N ASP A 158 4.31 -11.38 -7.82
CA ASP A 158 4.39 -10.67 -9.10
C ASP A 158 4.96 -9.27 -8.88
N SER A 159 5.99 -8.93 -9.62
CA SER A 159 6.65 -7.62 -9.53
C SER A 159 5.94 -6.52 -10.35
N GLY A 160 5.05 -6.88 -11.29
CA GLY A 160 4.26 -5.95 -12.09
C GLY A 160 5.07 -4.78 -12.65
N LYS A 161 4.60 -3.57 -12.42
CA LYS A 161 5.28 -2.33 -12.84
C LYS A 161 6.61 -2.05 -12.11
N PHE A 162 6.91 -2.80 -11.05
CA PHE A 162 8.18 -2.70 -10.29
C PHE A 162 9.25 -3.69 -10.78
N ALA A 163 8.98 -4.48 -11.83
CA ALA A 163 9.87 -5.53 -12.33
C ALA A 163 11.32 -5.05 -12.53
N SER A 164 11.52 -3.88 -13.11
CA SER A 164 12.84 -3.28 -13.27
C SER A 164 13.60 -3.12 -11.95
N SER A 165 12.93 -2.60 -10.90
CA SER A 165 13.54 -2.42 -9.57
C SER A 165 13.85 -3.76 -8.87
N TYR A 166 13.04 -4.78 -9.11
CA TYR A 166 13.28 -6.13 -8.60
C TYR A 166 14.48 -6.78 -9.29
N HIS A 167 14.58 -6.66 -10.61
CA HIS A 167 15.73 -7.17 -11.35
C HIS A 167 17.02 -6.42 -11.01
N GLU A 168 16.97 -5.10 -10.83
CA GLU A 168 18.11 -4.31 -10.36
C GLU A 168 18.62 -4.82 -9.01
N LEU A 169 17.71 -4.92 -8.01
CA LEU A 169 18.07 -5.38 -6.68
C LEU A 169 18.57 -6.84 -6.69
N ARG A 170 17.97 -7.68 -7.52
CA ARG A 170 18.46 -9.05 -7.73
C ARG A 170 19.90 -9.06 -8.25
N GLY A 171 20.22 -8.16 -9.19
CA GLY A 171 21.59 -7.98 -9.67
C GLY A 171 22.55 -7.57 -8.56
N ASP A 172 22.15 -6.62 -7.70
CA ASP A 172 22.94 -6.18 -6.55
C ASP A 172 23.23 -7.34 -5.58
N ILE A 173 22.22 -8.17 -5.30
CA ILE A 173 22.32 -9.34 -4.41
C ILE A 173 23.28 -10.39 -5.02
N LEU A 174 23.07 -10.75 -6.28
CA LEU A 174 23.88 -11.76 -6.97
C LEU A 174 25.35 -11.33 -7.08
N LEU A 175 25.60 -10.04 -7.32
CA LEU A 175 26.93 -9.49 -7.31
C LEU A 175 27.62 -9.64 -5.95
N GLN A 176 26.92 -9.33 -4.86
CA GLN A 176 27.44 -9.53 -3.51
C GLN A 176 27.59 -11.02 -3.14
N GLN A 177 26.85 -11.93 -3.77
CA GLN A 177 27.02 -13.37 -3.62
C GLN A 177 28.26 -13.88 -4.38
N GLY A 178 28.88 -13.05 -5.23
CA GLY A 178 30.07 -13.39 -6.03
C GLY A 178 29.73 -14.02 -7.38
N ASP A 179 28.51 -13.83 -7.89
CA ASP A 179 28.08 -14.27 -9.22
C ASP A 179 27.88 -13.06 -10.14
N PRO A 180 28.96 -12.47 -10.69
CA PRO A 180 28.86 -11.31 -11.57
C PRO A 180 28.16 -11.61 -12.89
N LYS A 181 28.16 -12.88 -13.35
CA LYS A 181 27.46 -13.26 -14.58
C LYS A 181 25.97 -13.25 -14.41
N ALA A 182 25.47 -13.84 -13.33
CA ALA A 182 24.05 -13.79 -13.00
C ALA A 182 23.59 -12.35 -12.67
N ALA A 183 24.45 -11.54 -12.06
CA ALA A 183 24.18 -10.13 -11.82
C ALA A 183 24.04 -9.34 -13.15
N GLN A 184 24.90 -9.60 -14.14
CA GLN A 184 24.83 -9.01 -15.47
C GLN A 184 23.50 -9.33 -16.17
N ASP A 185 23.07 -10.61 -16.10
CA ASP A 185 21.79 -11.04 -16.67
C ASP A 185 20.61 -10.33 -15.98
N ALA A 186 20.65 -10.17 -14.65
CA ALA A 186 19.63 -9.49 -13.89
C ALA A 186 19.56 -7.98 -14.23
N TYR A 187 20.68 -7.28 -14.33
CA TYR A 187 20.68 -5.85 -14.75
C TYR A 187 20.21 -5.68 -16.20
N THR A 188 20.54 -6.63 -17.09
CA THR A 188 20.02 -6.61 -18.46
C THR A 188 18.49 -6.75 -18.48
N GLN A 189 17.94 -7.64 -17.65
CA GLN A 189 16.49 -7.77 -17.48
C GLN A 189 15.87 -6.50 -16.87
N ALA A 190 16.54 -5.84 -15.93
CA ALA A 190 16.08 -4.57 -15.37
C ALA A 190 15.95 -3.49 -16.45
N LEU A 191 16.89 -3.39 -17.37
CA LEU A 191 16.83 -2.47 -18.51
C LEU A 191 15.73 -2.84 -19.52
N ALA A 192 15.55 -4.14 -19.79
CA ALA A 192 14.56 -4.63 -20.73
C ALA A 192 13.09 -4.46 -20.26
N THR A 193 12.87 -4.52 -18.94
CA THR A 193 11.52 -4.41 -18.33
C THR A 193 11.11 -2.98 -18.00
N GLN A 194 11.95 -2.00 -18.28
CA GLN A 194 11.72 -0.61 -17.91
C GLN A 194 10.67 0.05 -18.80
N ASN A 195 9.46 0.20 -18.27
CA ASN A 195 8.42 1.04 -18.85
C ASN A 195 8.60 2.49 -18.36
N SER A 196 9.20 3.36 -19.19
CA SER A 196 9.09 4.83 -19.14
C SER A 196 9.70 5.61 -17.96
N SER A 197 10.27 4.99 -16.93
CA SER A 197 10.90 5.73 -15.82
C SER A 197 12.41 5.94 -16.07
N ARG A 198 12.76 7.03 -16.74
CA ARG A 198 14.14 7.38 -17.11
C ARG A 198 15.12 7.53 -15.93
N GLY A 199 14.62 7.69 -14.70
CA GLY A 199 15.46 8.01 -13.54
C GLY A 199 16.41 6.89 -13.10
N ASN A 200 16.06 5.63 -13.29
CA ASN A 200 16.86 4.49 -12.83
C ASN A 200 17.71 3.85 -13.94
N GLN A 201 17.44 4.19 -15.19
CA GLN A 201 18.10 3.58 -16.36
C GLN A 201 19.61 3.85 -16.38
N SER A 202 20.03 5.07 -16.09
CA SER A 202 21.43 5.45 -16.05
C SER A 202 22.22 4.74 -14.95
N VAL A 203 21.58 4.51 -13.79
CA VAL A 203 22.20 3.81 -12.66
C VAL A 203 22.38 2.33 -12.99
N VAL A 204 21.35 1.68 -13.53
CA VAL A 204 21.44 0.26 -13.92
C VAL A 204 22.45 0.07 -15.05
N GLN A 205 22.47 0.98 -16.03
CA GLN A 205 23.46 0.93 -17.11
C GLN A 205 24.88 1.08 -16.55
N MET A 206 25.13 2.01 -15.65
CA MET A 206 26.44 2.19 -15.00
C MET A 206 26.87 0.92 -14.26
N LYS A 207 25.95 0.29 -13.49
CA LYS A 207 26.23 -0.99 -12.81
C LYS A 207 26.60 -2.10 -13.79
N LEU A 208 25.96 -2.14 -14.96
CA LEU A 208 26.23 -3.12 -16.01
C LEU A 208 27.58 -2.87 -16.67
N ASP A 209 27.93 -1.61 -16.96
CA ASP A 209 29.19 -1.21 -17.56
C ASP A 209 30.36 -1.51 -16.62
N ASP A 210 30.20 -1.28 -15.31
CA ASP A 210 31.20 -1.60 -14.29
C ASP A 210 31.55 -3.10 -14.24
N LEU A 211 30.53 -3.97 -14.47
CA LEU A 211 30.76 -5.42 -14.56
C LEU A 211 31.57 -5.80 -15.82
N GLY A 212 31.33 -5.12 -16.95
CA GLY A 212 32.03 -5.37 -18.20
C GLY A 212 33.51 -4.96 -18.14
N THR A 213 33.83 -3.89 -17.38
CA THR A 213 35.24 -3.40 -17.23
C THR A 213 36.05 -4.23 -16.24
N ASN A 214 35.44 -4.89 -15.28
CA ASN A 214 36.12 -5.73 -14.28
C ASN A 214 36.42 -7.16 -14.76
N GLN A 215 36.01 -7.52 -15.98
CA GLN A 215 36.28 -8.83 -16.59
C GLN A 215 37.46 -8.82 -17.64
N LEU A 216 38.09 -7.67 -17.82
CA LEU A 216 39.29 -7.48 -18.68
C LEU A 216 40.58 -7.39 -17.83
#